data_0136f32e876cda1f36804fe18329f32d
#
_entry.id   0136f32e876cda1f36804fe18329f32d
#
_cell.length_a   1.000
_cell.length_b   1.000
_cell.length_c   1.000
_cell.angle_alpha   90.00
_cell.angle_beta   90.00
_cell.angle_gamma   90.00
#
_symmetry.space_group_name_H-M   'P 1'
#
loop_
_entity.id
_entity.type
_entity.pdbx_description
1 polymer ?
#
loop_
_entity_poly.entity_id
_entity_poly.type
_entity_poly.pdbx_seq_one_letter_code
_entity_poly.pdbx_strand_id
1 'polypeptide(L)'
;MIVRNVKDVIGTKDEIRTDNWVSRRVLLKKDGMGFSFHETTIFPGTETHIHYQNHLEAVWCIEGDGEIETIADGKKYDLGPGVVYALDKHDEHWLRGGKEPLRVICVFNPPLTGNEVHDEDGVYPLDTDAA
;
A
#
# COMPACT_ATOMS: atom_id res chain seq x y z
N MET A 1 8.21 18.60 -14.85
CA MET A 1 7.77 17.21 -15.08
C MET A 1 8.68 16.27 -14.29
N ILE A 2 8.10 15.29 -13.60
CA ILE A 2 8.85 14.31 -12.83
C ILE A 2 8.86 13.00 -13.63
N VAL A 3 10.05 12.42 -13.83
CA VAL A 3 10.20 11.12 -14.49
C VAL A 3 11.11 10.26 -13.61
N ARG A 4 10.62 9.10 -13.18
CA ARG A 4 11.36 8.17 -12.33
C ARG A 4 11.15 6.75 -12.80
N ASN A 5 12.11 5.89 -12.49
CA ASN A 5 11.97 4.46 -12.72
C ASN A 5 11.94 3.76 -11.36
N VAL A 6 11.00 2.83 -11.17
CA VAL A 6 10.91 2.04 -9.93
C VAL A 6 12.23 1.36 -9.60
N LYS A 7 12.99 0.93 -10.60
CA LYS A 7 14.31 0.31 -10.42
C LYS A 7 15.29 1.19 -9.65
N ASP A 8 15.14 2.52 -9.77
CA ASP A 8 16.03 3.48 -9.10
C ASP A 8 15.70 3.63 -7.61
N VAL A 9 14.54 3.13 -7.18
CA VAL A 9 14.11 3.16 -5.78
C VAL A 9 14.61 1.93 -5.02
N ILE A 10 14.86 0.82 -5.72
CA ILE A 10 15.31 -0.43 -5.11
C ILE A 10 16.66 -0.22 -4.42
N GLY A 11 16.76 -0.64 -3.15
CA GLY A 11 17.97 -0.50 -2.34
C GLY A 11 18.19 0.88 -1.76
N THR A 12 17.26 1.81 -1.96
CA THR A 12 17.32 3.16 -1.37
C THR A 12 16.47 3.24 -0.11
N LYS A 13 16.51 4.40 0.56
CA LYS A 13 15.65 4.69 1.72
C LYS A 13 14.16 4.69 1.39
N ASP A 14 13.81 4.82 0.11
CA ASP A 14 12.42 4.85 -0.35
C ASP A 14 11.87 3.45 -0.68
N GLU A 15 12.67 2.42 -0.48
CA GLU A 15 12.20 1.03 -0.46
C GLU A 15 12.06 0.57 0.99
N ILE A 16 10.83 0.29 1.40
CA ILE A 16 10.52 -0.18 2.76
C ILE A 16 10.08 -1.63 2.68
N ARG A 17 10.76 -2.49 3.45
CA ARG A 17 10.50 -3.93 3.47
C ARG A 17 10.09 -4.37 4.87
N THR A 18 9.07 -5.21 4.93
CA THR A 18 8.67 -5.95 6.14
C THR A 18 8.71 -7.45 5.86
N ASP A 19 8.31 -8.26 6.83
CA ASP A 19 8.19 -9.71 6.61
C ASP A 19 7.08 -10.07 5.61
N ASN A 20 6.11 -9.20 5.41
CA ASN A 20 4.92 -9.47 4.62
C ASN A 20 4.90 -8.79 3.26
N TRP A 21 5.63 -7.68 3.10
CA TRP A 21 5.58 -6.89 1.86
C TRP A 21 6.83 -6.03 1.68
N VAL A 22 7.02 -5.56 0.46
CA VAL A 22 8.00 -4.52 0.13
C VAL A 22 7.28 -3.41 -0.63
N SER A 23 7.47 -2.17 -0.19
CA SER A 23 6.88 -0.98 -0.82
C SER A 23 7.97 -0.10 -1.39
N ARG A 24 7.85 0.23 -2.68
CA ARG A 24 8.75 1.16 -3.37
C ARG A 24 8.00 2.44 -3.60
N ARG A 25 8.45 3.51 -2.95
CA ARG A 25 7.74 4.77 -2.84
C ARG A 25 8.27 5.74 -3.89
N VAL A 26 7.53 5.88 -4.96
CA VAL A 26 7.98 6.57 -6.18
C VAL A 26 7.65 8.07 -6.15
N LEU A 27 6.43 8.40 -5.73
CA LEU A 27 6.01 9.79 -5.51
C LEU A 27 5.58 9.94 -4.05
N LEU A 28 6.09 10.97 -3.40
CA LEU A 28 5.87 11.22 -1.99
C LEU A 28 5.36 12.64 -1.77
N LYS A 29 5.05 12.98 -0.53
CA LYS A 29 4.55 14.30 -0.15
C LYS A 29 5.42 15.44 -0.69
N LYS A 30 6.74 15.29 -0.64
CA LYS A 30 7.70 16.30 -1.11
C LYS A 30 7.58 16.64 -2.59
N ASP A 31 6.98 15.75 -3.39
CA ASP A 31 6.81 15.95 -4.83
C ASP A 31 5.62 16.85 -5.17
N GLY A 32 4.78 17.19 -4.17
CA GLY A 32 3.75 18.20 -4.30
C GLY A 32 2.54 17.83 -5.18
N MET A 33 2.32 16.53 -5.40
CA MET A 33 1.23 16.05 -6.27
C MET A 33 -0.12 15.97 -5.54
N GLY A 34 -0.14 16.07 -4.21
CA GLY A 34 -1.35 15.90 -3.41
C GLY A 34 -1.71 14.44 -3.13
N PHE A 35 -0.89 13.51 -3.56
CA PHE A 35 -1.00 12.08 -3.28
C PHE A 35 0.41 11.47 -3.27
N SER A 36 0.55 10.27 -2.72
CA SER A 36 1.76 9.46 -2.90
C SER A 36 1.45 8.25 -3.77
N PHE A 37 2.47 7.74 -4.44
CA PHE A 37 2.33 6.69 -5.45
C PHE A 37 3.40 5.63 -5.21
N HIS A 38 2.97 4.37 -5.02
CA HIS A 38 3.84 3.28 -4.60
C HIS A 38 3.65 2.06 -5.48
N GLU A 39 4.72 1.31 -5.70
CA GLU A 39 4.64 -0.05 -6.20
C GLU A 39 4.93 -0.98 -5.02
N THR A 40 4.04 -1.91 -4.74
CA THR A 40 4.14 -2.81 -3.58
C THR A 40 4.02 -4.26 -4.03
N THR A 41 4.84 -5.12 -3.44
CA THR A 41 4.71 -6.57 -3.58
C THR A 41 4.32 -7.15 -2.23
N ILE A 42 3.20 -7.88 -2.22
CA ILE A 42 2.75 -8.66 -1.07
C ILE A 42 3.29 -10.08 -1.24
N PHE A 43 4.00 -10.58 -0.23
CA PHE A 43 4.65 -11.89 -0.33
C PHE A 43 3.63 -13.02 -0.24
N PRO A 44 3.87 -14.14 -0.95
CA PRO A 44 2.97 -15.29 -0.90
C PRO A 44 2.76 -15.81 0.51
N GLY A 45 1.52 -16.23 0.80
CA GLY A 45 1.18 -16.86 2.07
C GLY A 45 1.18 -15.96 3.29
N THR A 46 1.32 -14.65 3.11
CA THR A 46 1.32 -13.70 4.23
C THR A 46 -0.09 -13.22 4.55
N GLU A 47 -0.27 -12.74 5.79
CA GLU A 47 -1.51 -12.13 6.25
C GLU A 47 -1.16 -10.85 6.99
N THR A 48 -1.72 -9.73 6.56
CA THR A 48 -1.43 -8.40 7.11
C THR A 48 -2.73 -7.75 7.54
N HIS A 49 -2.81 -7.36 8.81
CA HIS A 49 -3.90 -6.54 9.34
C HIS A 49 -3.63 -5.08 9.00
N ILE A 50 -4.60 -4.43 8.38
CA ILE A 50 -4.47 -3.05 7.93
C ILE A 50 -5.72 -2.26 8.31
N HIS A 51 -5.50 -1.06 8.84
CA HIS A 51 -6.57 -0.13 9.16
C HIS A 51 -6.07 1.30 8.96
N TYR A 52 -6.18 1.83 7.75
CA TYR A 52 -5.73 3.20 7.44
C TYR A 52 -6.73 4.22 7.94
N GLN A 53 -6.62 4.58 9.22
CA GLN A 53 -7.51 5.57 9.86
C GLN A 53 -7.21 6.99 9.41
N ASN A 54 -5.99 7.24 8.94
CA ASN A 54 -5.51 8.59 8.59
C ASN A 54 -5.40 8.82 7.08
N HIS A 55 -5.60 7.78 6.27
CA HIS A 55 -5.38 7.82 4.83
C HIS A 55 -6.52 7.12 4.09
N LEU A 56 -6.81 7.63 2.90
CA LEU A 56 -7.54 6.87 1.88
C LEU A 56 -6.51 6.20 0.98
N GLU A 57 -6.85 5.02 0.46
CA GLU A 57 -5.98 4.30 -0.46
C GLU A 57 -6.79 3.73 -1.62
N ALA A 58 -6.25 3.87 -2.83
CA ALA A 58 -6.69 3.11 -3.98
C ALA A 58 -5.57 2.16 -4.40
N VAL A 59 -5.93 0.93 -4.77
CA VAL A 59 -4.99 -0.13 -5.12
C VAL A 59 -5.42 -0.77 -6.44
N TRP A 60 -4.46 -0.92 -7.35
CA TRP A 60 -4.63 -1.64 -8.59
C TRP A 60 -3.69 -2.85 -8.59
N CYS A 61 -4.27 -4.06 -8.68
CA CYS A 61 -3.51 -5.30 -8.76
C CYS A 61 -3.07 -5.55 -10.20
N ILE A 62 -1.78 -5.76 -10.41
CA ILE A 62 -1.20 -5.91 -11.75
C ILE A 62 -0.62 -7.30 -12.01
N GLU A 63 -0.15 -8.00 -10.98
CA GLU A 63 0.41 -9.36 -11.09
C GLU A 63 0.09 -10.16 -9.84
N GLY A 64 0.06 -11.49 -9.99
CA GLY A 64 -0.05 -12.40 -8.87
C GLY A 64 -1.48 -12.63 -8.41
N ASP A 65 -1.61 -13.10 -7.17
CA ASP A 65 -2.91 -13.43 -6.58
C ASP A 65 -2.91 -13.15 -5.08
N GLY A 66 -4.10 -12.98 -4.54
CA GLY A 66 -4.29 -12.73 -3.12
C GLY A 66 -5.75 -12.59 -2.77
N GLU A 67 -6.00 -12.10 -1.55
CA GLU A 67 -7.35 -11.93 -1.04
C GLU A 67 -7.40 -10.74 -0.10
N ILE A 68 -8.50 -10.00 -0.12
CA ILE A 68 -8.80 -8.98 0.87
C ILE A 68 -10.10 -9.34 1.58
N GLU A 69 -10.11 -9.23 2.91
CA GLU A 69 -11.30 -9.46 3.72
C GLU A 69 -11.60 -8.23 4.56
N THR A 70 -12.80 -7.67 4.41
CA THR A 70 -13.24 -6.55 5.25
C THR A 70 -13.76 -7.09 6.58
N ILE A 71 -13.24 -6.57 7.69
CA ILE A 71 -13.52 -7.11 9.02
C ILE A 71 -14.97 -6.82 9.46
N ALA A 72 -15.50 -5.65 9.13
CA ALA A 72 -16.82 -5.23 9.56
C ALA A 72 -17.95 -6.17 9.10
N ASP A 73 -17.85 -6.72 7.88
CA ASP A 73 -18.89 -7.55 7.28
C ASP A 73 -18.42 -8.97 6.93
N GLY A 74 -17.13 -9.26 7.09
CA GLY A 74 -16.54 -10.54 6.77
C GLY A 74 -16.52 -10.89 5.28
N LYS A 75 -16.73 -9.92 4.40
CA LYS A 75 -16.70 -10.16 2.96
C LYS A 75 -15.28 -10.35 2.47
N LYS A 76 -15.12 -11.32 1.58
CA LYS A 76 -13.83 -11.66 0.96
C LYS A 76 -13.89 -11.40 -0.53
N TYR A 77 -12.80 -10.86 -1.05
CA TYR A 77 -12.66 -10.57 -2.48
C TYR A 77 -11.34 -11.13 -2.96
N ASP A 78 -11.38 -11.88 -4.06
CA ASP A 78 -10.17 -12.37 -4.70
C ASP A 78 -9.44 -11.23 -5.40
N LEU A 79 -8.13 -11.18 -5.23
CA LEU A 79 -7.26 -10.19 -5.86
C LEU A 79 -6.43 -10.85 -6.95
N GLY A 80 -6.34 -10.18 -8.08
CA GLY A 80 -5.55 -10.61 -9.21
C GLY A 80 -5.47 -9.52 -10.26
N PRO A 81 -4.82 -9.78 -11.40
CA PRO A 81 -4.60 -8.74 -12.41
C PRO A 81 -5.91 -8.07 -12.86
N GLY A 82 -5.93 -6.75 -12.81
CA GLY A 82 -7.06 -5.93 -13.20
C GLY A 82 -8.01 -5.54 -12.07
N VAL A 83 -7.91 -6.16 -10.88
CA VAL A 83 -8.76 -5.79 -9.75
C VAL A 83 -8.29 -4.46 -9.17
N VAL A 84 -9.25 -3.56 -8.94
CA VAL A 84 -9.03 -2.30 -8.24
C VAL A 84 -9.90 -2.31 -6.98
N TYR A 85 -9.31 -1.96 -5.83
CA TYR A 85 -10.09 -1.67 -4.64
C TYR A 85 -9.70 -0.32 -4.05
N ALA A 86 -10.65 0.33 -3.39
CA ALA A 86 -10.44 1.62 -2.76
C ALA A 86 -10.97 1.59 -1.34
N LEU A 87 -10.12 1.97 -0.40
CA LEU A 87 -10.45 2.04 1.01
C LEU A 87 -11.03 3.44 1.29
N ASP A 88 -12.25 3.68 0.83
CA ASP A 88 -12.90 4.99 0.84
C ASP A 88 -13.59 5.32 2.18
N LYS A 89 -13.70 4.34 3.07
CA LYS A 89 -14.35 4.48 4.39
C LYS A 89 -13.41 4.07 5.51
N HIS A 90 -12.11 4.15 5.28
CA HIS A 90 -11.10 3.70 6.24
C HIS A 90 -11.33 2.25 6.66
N ASP A 91 -11.68 1.38 5.72
CA ASP A 91 -12.08 0.00 5.98
C ASP A 91 -10.95 -0.81 6.60
N GLU A 92 -11.21 -1.33 7.79
CA GLU A 92 -10.31 -2.27 8.44
C GLU A 92 -10.38 -3.61 7.73
N HIS A 93 -9.22 -4.21 7.42
CA HIS A 93 -9.19 -5.42 6.59
C HIS A 93 -7.96 -6.28 6.84
N TRP A 94 -8.07 -7.53 6.37
CA TRP A 94 -6.96 -8.43 6.19
C TRP A 94 -6.54 -8.43 4.72
N LEU A 95 -5.24 -8.26 4.47
CA LEU A 95 -4.67 -8.42 3.13
C LEU A 95 -3.81 -9.68 3.14
N ARG A 96 -4.15 -10.64 2.27
CA ARG A 96 -3.47 -11.93 2.19
C ARG A 96 -2.80 -12.11 0.86
N GLY A 97 -1.52 -12.51 0.92
CA GLY A 97 -0.82 -13.00 -0.26
C GLY A 97 -1.29 -14.40 -0.62
N GLY A 98 -1.39 -14.67 -1.91
CA GLY A 98 -1.79 -15.98 -2.42
C GLY A 98 -0.62 -16.91 -2.68
N LYS A 99 -0.63 -17.57 -3.83
CA LYS A 99 0.44 -18.50 -4.24
C LYS A 99 1.61 -17.78 -4.89
N GLU A 100 1.30 -16.74 -5.66
CA GLU A 100 2.29 -15.95 -6.38
C GLU A 100 2.41 -14.56 -5.73
N PRO A 101 3.58 -13.91 -5.84
CA PRO A 101 3.72 -12.54 -5.33
C PRO A 101 2.64 -11.62 -5.93
N LEU A 102 1.90 -10.94 -5.07
CA LEU A 102 0.86 -10.00 -5.49
C LEU A 102 1.49 -8.62 -5.66
N ARG A 103 1.59 -8.15 -6.87
CA ARG A 103 2.16 -6.86 -7.20
C ARG A 103 1.04 -5.86 -7.45
N VAL A 104 1.11 -4.72 -6.76
CA VAL A 104 0.05 -3.71 -6.77
C VAL A 104 0.63 -2.31 -6.90
N ILE A 105 -0.19 -1.42 -7.44
CA ILE A 105 0.07 0.03 -7.45
C ILE A 105 -0.84 0.65 -6.41
N CYS A 106 -0.27 1.44 -5.49
CA CYS A 106 -1.00 2.06 -4.38
C CYS A 106 -0.91 3.58 -4.47
N VAL A 107 -2.03 4.23 -4.24
CA VAL A 107 -2.13 5.70 -4.18
C VAL A 107 -2.75 6.07 -2.84
N PHE A 108 -2.06 6.94 -2.09
CA PHE A 108 -2.53 7.42 -0.78
C PHE A 108 -2.87 8.90 -0.80
N ASN A 109 -3.94 9.26 -0.12
CA ASN A 109 -4.34 10.63 0.17
C ASN A 109 -4.71 10.74 1.67
N PRO A 110 -4.06 11.60 2.47
CA PRO A 110 -2.94 12.46 2.12
C PRO A 110 -1.69 11.66 1.72
N PRO A 111 -0.73 12.30 1.03
CA PRO A 111 0.49 11.61 0.61
C PRO A 111 1.35 11.16 1.79
N LEU A 112 1.98 9.99 1.67
CA LEU A 112 2.99 9.54 2.62
C LEU A 112 4.27 10.36 2.45
N THR A 113 5.04 10.49 3.55
CA THR A 113 6.33 11.17 3.55
C THR A 113 7.46 10.27 3.05
N GLY A 114 7.30 8.96 3.21
CA GLY A 114 8.23 7.95 2.74
C GLY A 114 8.77 7.01 3.83
N ASN A 115 8.66 7.41 5.08
CA ASN A 115 9.22 6.65 6.20
C ASN A 115 8.16 5.84 6.97
N GLU A 116 6.88 6.02 6.64
CA GLU A 116 5.80 5.39 7.39
C GLU A 116 5.84 3.87 7.23
N VAL A 117 5.67 3.20 8.37
CA VAL A 117 5.46 1.76 8.46
C VAL A 117 4.19 1.56 9.30
N HIS A 118 3.44 0.50 9.04
CA HIS A 118 2.27 0.18 9.85
C HIS A 118 2.67 0.06 11.32
N ASP A 119 1.85 0.66 12.21
CA ASP A 119 1.93 0.38 13.63
C ASP A 119 1.31 -1.00 13.92
N GLU A 120 1.20 -1.38 15.19
CA GLU A 120 0.66 -2.68 15.60
C GLU A 120 -0.82 -2.86 15.24
N ASP A 121 -1.55 -1.76 14.99
CA ASP A 121 -2.95 -1.77 14.59
C ASP A 121 -3.14 -1.70 13.07
N GLY A 122 -2.07 -1.73 12.28
CA GLY A 122 -2.12 -1.65 10.83
C GLY A 122 -2.36 -0.24 10.31
N VAL A 123 -2.03 0.79 11.09
CA VAL A 123 -2.25 2.20 10.79
C VAL A 123 -0.95 2.89 10.39
N TYR A 124 -0.99 3.71 9.35
CA TYR A 124 0.10 4.65 9.09
C TYR A 124 -0.08 5.91 9.93
N PRO A 125 1.00 6.41 10.56
CA PRO A 125 0.92 7.66 11.29
C PRO A 125 0.62 8.82 10.34
N LEU A 126 -0.17 9.78 10.83
CA LEU A 126 -0.39 11.00 10.08
C LEU A 126 0.88 11.86 10.14
N ASP A 127 1.24 12.44 8.99
CA ASP A 127 2.34 13.40 8.94
C ASP A 127 1.93 14.66 9.68
N THR A 128 2.67 14.99 10.74
CA THR A 128 2.44 16.19 11.56
C THR A 128 3.37 17.34 11.21
N ASP A 129 4.30 17.14 10.28
CA ASP A 129 5.14 18.21 9.78
C ASP A 129 4.31 19.14 8.91
N ALA A 130 4.02 20.31 9.45
CA ALA A 130 3.15 21.30 8.83
C ALA A 130 3.83 22.09 7.71
N ALA A 131 5.02 21.74 7.35
CA ALA A 131 5.76 22.47 6.31
C ALA A 131 5.35 22.06 4.92
#